data_5859da1e4d3908c1538b2a532f9086c7
#
_entry.id   5859da1e4d3908c1538b2a532f9086c7
#
_cell.length_a   1.000
_cell.length_b   1.000
_cell.length_c   1.000
_cell.angle_alpha   90.00
_cell.angle_beta   90.00
_cell.angle_gamma   90.00
#
_symmetry.space_group_name_H-M   'P 1'
#
loop_
_entity.id
_entity.type
_entity.pdbx_description
1 polymer ?
#
loop_
_entity_poly.entity_id
_entity_poly.type
_entity_poly.pdbx_seq_one_letter_code
_entity_poly.pdbx_strand_id
1 'polypeptide(L)'
;MMILRTPVAGISMLLSWLSFAKAYERFLDIQSPFWRTLAPHLPPEIRLEDLAELLRACPRLPGLGQALPWILLAAPLYVLSLWLHDAVWDHGCLWMLRGLRGPRSFRITLKADAETLAVGTLGAALGLLSQTPGIGVFLLLPLSAVGAYFWILRGFALAALHGCPAWKGIAATLLHAALMLILTLLFLGLLAALFFLQVA
;
A
#
# COMPACT_ATOMS: atom_id res chain seq x y z
N MET A 1 15.28 6.54 -12.18
CA MET A 1 14.25 6.74 -11.13
C MET A 1 13.72 5.42 -10.56
N MET A 2 13.26 4.45 -11.36
CA MET A 2 12.88 3.12 -10.86
C MET A 2 13.99 2.45 -10.04
N ILE A 3 15.24 2.59 -10.44
CA ILE A 3 16.42 2.03 -9.75
C ILE A 3 16.52 2.53 -8.29
N LEU A 4 16.16 3.80 -8.02
CA LEU A 4 16.17 4.34 -6.65
C LEU A 4 14.96 3.92 -5.81
N ARG A 5 13.80 3.72 -6.44
CA ARG A 5 12.57 3.32 -5.75
C ARG A 5 12.57 1.85 -5.34
N THR A 6 13.22 1.00 -6.13
CA THR A 6 13.31 -0.45 -5.85
C THR A 6 13.98 -0.76 -4.51
N PRO A 7 15.14 -0.19 -4.14
CA PRO A 7 15.72 -0.41 -2.81
C PRO A 7 14.81 0.05 -1.67
N VAL A 8 14.15 1.21 -1.82
CA VAL A 8 13.20 1.71 -0.80
C VAL A 8 12.03 0.75 -0.65
N ALA A 9 11.47 0.24 -1.75
CA ALA A 9 10.41 -0.77 -1.72
C ALA A 9 10.90 -2.08 -1.09
N GLY A 10 12.10 -2.53 -1.42
CA GLY A 10 12.71 -3.72 -0.84
C GLY A 10 12.90 -3.61 0.68
N ILE A 11 13.40 -2.48 1.16
CA ILE A 11 13.54 -2.21 2.59
C ILE A 11 12.16 -2.16 3.26
N SER A 12 11.17 -1.52 2.64
CA SER A 12 9.79 -1.48 3.17
C SER A 12 9.20 -2.87 3.29
N MET A 13 9.34 -3.70 2.25
CA MET A 13 8.87 -5.09 2.27
C MET A 13 9.58 -5.92 3.33
N LEU A 14 10.90 -5.73 3.48
CA LEU A 14 11.69 -6.41 4.52
C LEU A 14 11.21 -6.05 5.92
N LEU A 15 11.05 -4.75 6.21
CA LEU A 15 10.56 -4.29 7.51
C LEU A 15 9.13 -4.77 7.78
N SER A 16 8.26 -4.74 6.78
CA SER A 16 6.90 -5.25 6.87
C SER A 16 6.89 -6.75 7.13
N TRP A 17 7.75 -7.52 6.44
CA TRP A 17 7.92 -8.95 6.67
C TRP A 17 8.38 -9.24 8.10
N LEU A 18 9.41 -8.55 8.58
CA LEU A 18 9.92 -8.74 9.95
C LEU A 18 8.86 -8.42 11.01
N SER A 19 8.11 -7.35 10.80
CA SER A 19 7.02 -6.94 11.70
C SER A 19 5.88 -7.95 11.68
N PHE A 20 5.50 -8.43 10.50
CA PHE A 20 4.47 -9.45 10.32
C PHE A 20 4.90 -10.79 10.92
N ALA A 21 6.12 -11.24 10.64
CA ALA A 21 6.65 -12.49 11.19
C ALA A 21 6.63 -12.48 12.72
N LYS A 22 7.09 -11.37 13.33
CA LYS A 22 7.04 -11.20 14.79
C LYS A 22 5.62 -11.18 15.35
N ALA A 23 4.68 -10.52 14.66
CA ALA A 23 3.27 -10.50 15.05
C ALA A 23 2.64 -11.90 14.93
N TYR A 24 2.95 -12.62 13.85
CA TYR A 24 2.47 -13.96 13.59
C TYR A 24 3.00 -14.97 14.63
N GLU A 25 4.29 -14.93 14.96
CA GLU A 25 4.87 -15.76 16.03
C GLU A 25 4.18 -15.51 17.38
N ARG A 26 3.92 -14.22 17.72
CA ARG A 26 3.15 -13.87 18.91
C ARG A 26 1.72 -14.36 18.88
N PHE A 27 1.10 -14.37 17.70
CA PHE A 27 -0.24 -14.92 17.53
C PHE A 27 -0.26 -16.44 17.70
N LEU A 28 0.76 -17.14 17.21
CA LEU A 28 0.88 -18.61 17.40
C LEU A 28 1.22 -19.02 18.83
N ASP A 29 1.73 -18.10 19.64
CA ASP A 29 2.03 -18.35 21.06
C ASP A 29 0.78 -18.07 21.92
N ILE A 30 0.10 -19.14 22.33
CA ILE A 30 -1.11 -19.06 23.19
C ILE A 30 -0.84 -18.36 24.54
N GLN A 31 0.42 -18.30 25.00
CA GLN A 31 0.81 -17.62 26.22
C GLN A 31 1.10 -16.13 26.01
N SER A 32 1.06 -15.65 24.76
CA SER A 32 1.31 -14.26 24.46
C SER A 32 0.31 -13.31 25.16
N PRO A 33 0.69 -12.04 25.38
CA PRO A 33 -0.22 -11.04 25.95
C PRO A 33 -1.53 -10.89 25.17
N PHE A 34 -1.49 -11.10 23.85
CA PHE A 34 -2.67 -11.07 22.99
C PHE A 34 -3.74 -12.06 23.45
N TRP A 35 -3.38 -13.34 23.60
CA TRP A 35 -4.32 -14.37 24.03
C TRP A 35 -4.74 -14.22 25.48
N ARG A 36 -3.85 -13.76 26.36
CA ARG A 36 -4.20 -13.46 27.75
C ARG A 36 -5.30 -12.42 27.88
N THR A 37 -5.29 -11.42 26.99
CA THR A 37 -6.32 -10.38 26.96
C THR A 37 -7.60 -10.88 26.31
N LEU A 38 -7.51 -11.74 25.29
CA LEU A 38 -8.68 -12.21 24.52
C LEU A 38 -9.37 -13.39 25.20
N ALA A 39 -8.65 -14.27 25.88
CA ALA A 39 -9.17 -15.50 26.48
C ALA A 39 -10.44 -15.29 27.37
N PRO A 40 -10.53 -14.24 28.23
CA PRO A 40 -11.72 -14.01 29.01
C PRO A 40 -12.98 -13.65 28.21
N HIS A 41 -12.82 -13.27 26.94
CA HIS A 41 -13.89 -12.86 26.04
C HIS A 41 -14.26 -13.93 25.01
N LEU A 42 -13.58 -15.09 25.03
CA LEU A 42 -13.92 -16.20 24.14
C LEU A 42 -15.23 -16.88 24.60
N PRO A 43 -16.02 -17.37 23.64
CA PRO A 43 -17.18 -18.20 23.96
C PRO A 43 -16.77 -19.42 24.81
N PRO A 44 -17.60 -19.83 25.78
CA PRO A 44 -17.26 -20.92 26.71
C PRO A 44 -17.09 -22.28 26.02
N GLU A 45 -17.56 -22.43 24.79
CA GLU A 45 -17.40 -23.63 23.95
C GLU A 45 -15.97 -23.77 23.41
N ILE A 46 -15.23 -22.67 23.33
CA ILE A 46 -13.85 -22.67 22.81
C ILE A 46 -12.87 -22.96 23.95
N ARG A 47 -12.35 -24.17 23.95
CA ARG A 47 -11.32 -24.56 24.92
C ARG A 47 -9.95 -24.04 24.48
N LEU A 48 -9.24 -23.40 25.38
CA LEU A 48 -7.88 -22.87 25.08
C LEU A 48 -6.90 -23.98 24.66
N GLU A 49 -7.13 -25.21 25.12
CA GLU A 49 -6.33 -26.38 24.74
C GLU A 49 -6.51 -26.73 23.26
N ASP A 50 -7.75 -26.78 22.79
CA ASP A 50 -8.08 -27.06 21.37
C ASP A 50 -7.53 -25.94 20.46
N LEU A 51 -7.63 -24.69 20.92
CA LEU A 51 -7.06 -23.55 20.24
C LEU A 51 -5.52 -23.63 20.19
N ALA A 52 -4.87 -24.05 21.27
CA ALA A 52 -3.43 -24.22 21.31
C ALA A 52 -2.95 -25.32 20.35
N GLU A 53 -3.70 -26.41 20.20
CA GLU A 53 -3.41 -27.46 19.21
C GLU A 53 -3.55 -26.93 17.78
N LEU A 54 -4.62 -26.20 17.51
CA LEU A 54 -4.83 -25.56 16.19
C LEU A 54 -3.69 -24.60 15.85
N LEU A 55 -3.28 -23.78 16.80
CA LEU A 55 -2.18 -22.83 16.60
C LEU A 55 -0.83 -23.52 16.39
N ARG A 56 -0.59 -24.66 17.04
CA ARG A 56 0.62 -25.48 16.81
C ARG A 56 0.62 -26.13 15.42
N ALA A 57 -0.55 -26.47 14.89
CA ALA A 57 -0.69 -27.06 13.54
C ALA A 57 -0.53 -26.00 12.44
N CYS A 58 -0.60 -24.69 12.75
CA CYS A 58 -0.41 -23.65 11.77
C CYS A 58 1.02 -23.66 11.19
N PRO A 59 1.17 -23.48 9.86
CA PRO A 59 2.48 -23.44 9.25
C PRO A 59 3.30 -22.26 9.77
N ARG A 60 4.57 -22.49 10.07
CA ARG A 60 5.47 -21.41 10.47
C ARG A 60 5.93 -20.65 9.24
N LEU A 61 6.11 -19.33 9.41
CA LEU A 61 6.64 -18.51 8.33
C LEU A 61 8.09 -18.89 8.01
N PRO A 62 8.50 -18.79 6.73
CA PRO A 62 9.89 -19.04 6.36
C PRO A 62 10.81 -18.05 7.06
N GLY A 63 12.00 -18.50 7.46
CA GLY A 63 13.01 -17.63 8.04
C GLY A 63 13.47 -16.53 7.08
N LEU A 64 14.11 -15.49 7.61
CA LEU A 64 14.56 -14.33 6.83
C LEU A 64 15.42 -14.73 5.62
N GLY A 65 16.33 -15.71 5.80
CA GLY A 65 17.19 -16.18 4.70
C GLY A 65 16.41 -16.79 3.53
N GLN A 66 15.27 -17.40 3.80
CA GLN A 66 14.39 -17.96 2.78
C GLN A 66 13.46 -16.89 2.17
N ALA A 67 13.05 -15.88 2.95
CA ALA A 67 12.19 -14.81 2.49
C ALA A 67 12.93 -13.75 1.66
N LEU A 68 14.21 -13.49 1.97
CA LEU A 68 15.00 -12.42 1.35
C LEU A 68 15.10 -12.51 -0.19
N PRO A 69 15.38 -13.66 -0.81
CA PRO A 69 15.40 -13.77 -2.28
C PRO A 69 14.06 -13.39 -2.91
N TRP A 70 12.94 -13.77 -2.29
CA TRP A 70 11.60 -13.43 -2.76
C TRP A 70 11.30 -11.94 -2.62
N ILE A 71 11.73 -11.31 -1.53
CA ILE A 71 11.60 -9.86 -1.33
C ILE A 71 12.41 -9.10 -2.39
N LEU A 72 13.64 -9.53 -2.67
CA LEU A 72 14.49 -8.92 -3.69
C LEU A 72 13.90 -9.03 -5.10
N LEU A 73 13.25 -10.15 -5.41
CA LEU A 73 12.55 -10.35 -6.68
C LEU A 73 11.24 -9.56 -6.74
N ALA A 74 10.48 -9.55 -5.64
CA ALA A 74 9.17 -8.91 -5.58
C ALA A 74 9.26 -7.37 -5.60
N ALA A 75 10.30 -6.76 -5.02
CA ALA A 75 10.42 -5.31 -4.93
C ALA A 75 10.40 -4.59 -6.29
N PRO A 76 11.20 -4.99 -7.31
CA PRO A 76 11.14 -4.36 -8.63
C PRO A 76 9.80 -4.60 -9.33
N LEU A 77 9.23 -5.79 -9.19
CA LEU A 77 7.91 -6.12 -9.76
C LEU A 77 6.80 -5.28 -9.11
N TYR A 78 6.86 -5.09 -7.81
CA TYR A 78 5.93 -4.22 -7.08
C TYR A 78 6.02 -2.77 -7.55
N VAL A 79 7.24 -2.22 -7.66
CA VAL A 79 7.44 -0.85 -8.17
C VAL A 79 6.92 -0.70 -9.59
N LEU A 80 7.18 -1.69 -10.46
CA LEU A 80 6.67 -1.71 -11.83
C LEU A 80 5.15 -1.77 -11.86
N SER A 81 4.53 -2.65 -11.05
CA SER A 81 3.08 -2.79 -11.01
C SER A 81 2.39 -1.53 -10.50
N LEU A 82 2.94 -0.88 -9.46
CA LEU A 82 2.41 0.40 -8.97
C LEU A 82 2.46 1.48 -10.05
N TRP A 83 3.59 1.61 -10.74
CA TRP A 83 3.74 2.59 -11.81
C TRP A 83 2.76 2.36 -12.95
N LEU A 84 2.60 1.10 -13.40
CA LEU A 84 1.63 0.75 -14.44
C LEU A 84 0.19 0.97 -13.97
N HIS A 85 -0.13 0.56 -12.75
CA HIS A 85 -1.43 0.78 -12.13
C HIS A 85 -1.78 2.27 -12.12
N ASP A 86 -0.88 3.09 -11.59
CA ASP A 86 -1.06 4.52 -11.50
C ASP A 86 -1.29 5.15 -12.89
N ALA A 87 -0.46 4.78 -13.88
CA ALA A 87 -0.60 5.30 -15.23
C ALA A 87 -1.91 4.89 -15.91
N VAL A 88 -2.41 3.68 -15.68
CA VAL A 88 -3.70 3.22 -16.22
C VAL A 88 -4.84 4.06 -15.66
N TRP A 89 -4.87 4.26 -14.35
CA TRP A 89 -5.92 5.04 -13.70
C TRP A 89 -5.87 6.51 -14.06
N ASP A 90 -4.69 7.12 -14.07
CA ASP A 90 -4.51 8.51 -14.45
C ASP A 90 -4.91 8.76 -15.90
N HIS A 91 -4.54 7.85 -16.80
CA HIS A 91 -4.95 7.94 -18.21
C HIS A 91 -6.47 7.85 -18.36
N GLY A 92 -7.10 6.90 -17.67
CA GLY A 92 -8.54 6.73 -17.64
C GLY A 92 -9.27 7.94 -17.08
N CYS A 93 -8.82 8.47 -15.94
CA CYS A 93 -9.39 9.66 -15.31
C CYS A 93 -9.22 10.90 -16.21
N LEU A 94 -8.04 11.06 -16.83
CA LEU A 94 -7.80 12.17 -17.76
C LEU A 94 -8.69 12.06 -19.01
N TRP A 95 -8.92 10.85 -19.51
CA TRP A 95 -9.86 10.58 -20.59
C TRP A 95 -11.30 10.96 -20.21
N MET A 96 -11.78 10.55 -19.03
CA MET A 96 -13.10 10.90 -18.50
C MET A 96 -13.31 12.41 -18.41
N LEU A 97 -12.28 13.16 -18.03
CA LEU A 97 -12.30 14.63 -17.94
C LEU A 97 -12.08 15.33 -19.31
N ARG A 98 -12.04 14.55 -20.41
CA ARG A 98 -11.73 15.07 -21.74
C ARG A 98 -10.43 15.88 -21.78
N GLY A 99 -9.43 15.41 -21.03
CA GLY A 99 -8.10 16.03 -20.93
C GLY A 99 -7.15 15.58 -22.04
N LEU A 100 -7.42 14.47 -22.72
CA LEU A 100 -6.62 13.94 -23.82
C LEU A 100 -6.88 14.74 -25.12
N ARG A 101 -6.57 16.03 -25.13
CA ARG A 101 -6.78 16.90 -26.30
C ARG A 101 -5.61 16.90 -27.29
N GLY A 102 -4.39 16.68 -26.79
CA GLY A 102 -3.17 16.57 -27.57
C GLY A 102 -2.83 15.11 -27.88
N PRO A 103 -1.57 14.71 -27.71
CA PRO A 103 -1.17 13.33 -27.90
C PRO A 103 -1.92 12.40 -26.94
N ARG A 104 -2.72 11.49 -27.50
CA ARG A 104 -3.59 10.56 -26.73
C ARG A 104 -2.87 9.27 -26.30
N SER A 105 -1.57 9.18 -26.54
CA SER A 105 -0.81 7.96 -26.29
C SER A 105 -0.66 7.67 -24.79
N PHE A 106 -0.99 6.47 -24.38
CA PHE A 106 -0.73 5.97 -23.02
C PHE A 106 0.74 6.09 -22.61
N ARG A 107 1.68 5.99 -23.57
CA ARG A 107 3.11 6.19 -23.35
C ARG A 107 3.43 7.56 -22.75
N ILE A 108 2.63 8.58 -23.05
CA ILE A 108 2.82 9.94 -22.52
C ILE A 108 2.44 9.99 -21.05
N THR A 109 1.34 9.32 -20.65
CA THR A 109 0.97 9.16 -19.26
C THR A 109 2.07 8.41 -18.47
N LEU A 110 2.56 7.30 -19.01
CA LEU A 110 3.69 6.57 -18.42
C LEU A 110 4.92 7.44 -18.20
N LYS A 111 5.21 8.34 -19.14
CA LYS A 111 6.31 9.31 -19.01
C LYS A 111 6.03 10.33 -17.91
N ALA A 112 4.82 10.90 -17.86
CA ALA A 112 4.42 11.85 -16.83
C ALA A 112 4.59 11.26 -15.42
N ASP A 113 4.10 10.05 -15.23
CA ASP A 113 4.21 9.34 -13.96
C ASP A 113 5.66 9.00 -13.60
N ALA A 114 6.47 8.64 -14.61
CA ALA A 114 7.90 8.37 -14.39
C ALA A 114 8.67 9.64 -13.94
N GLU A 115 8.33 10.80 -14.46
CA GLU A 115 8.99 12.08 -14.10
C GLU A 115 8.70 12.46 -12.63
N THR A 116 7.54 12.10 -12.10
CA THR A 116 7.14 12.39 -10.72
C THR A 116 7.58 11.34 -9.69
N LEU A 117 8.11 10.20 -10.14
CA LEU A 117 8.55 9.10 -9.26
C LEU A 117 9.59 9.51 -8.22
N ALA A 118 10.39 10.58 -8.47
CA ALA A 118 11.38 11.06 -7.50
C ALA A 118 10.71 11.54 -6.21
N VAL A 119 9.64 12.33 -6.31
CA VAL A 119 8.88 12.82 -5.16
C VAL A 119 8.17 11.67 -4.44
N GLY A 120 7.58 10.74 -5.20
CA GLY A 120 6.98 9.53 -4.63
C GLY A 120 8.01 8.64 -3.89
N THR A 121 9.27 8.61 -4.35
CA THR A 121 10.36 7.91 -3.66
C THR A 121 10.73 8.59 -2.34
N LEU A 122 10.76 9.92 -2.31
CA LEU A 122 10.97 10.68 -1.07
C LEU A 122 9.84 10.40 -0.07
N GLY A 123 8.58 10.43 -0.51
CA GLY A 123 7.42 10.08 0.31
C GLY A 123 7.52 8.66 0.88
N ALA A 124 7.93 7.68 0.06
CA ALA A 124 8.14 6.31 0.50
C ALA A 124 9.28 6.20 1.54
N ALA A 125 10.38 6.93 1.36
CA ALA A 125 11.49 6.96 2.31
C ALA A 125 11.08 7.57 3.66
N LEU A 126 10.32 8.68 3.64
CA LEU A 126 9.73 9.26 4.86
C LEU A 126 8.74 8.29 5.52
N GLY A 127 7.97 7.54 4.73
CA GLY A 127 7.08 6.48 5.20
C GLY A 127 7.82 5.37 5.94
N LEU A 128 9.04 5.01 5.53
CA LEU A 128 9.88 4.07 6.28
C LEU A 128 10.26 4.61 7.66
N LEU A 129 10.65 5.89 7.72
CA LEU A 129 10.99 6.53 8.99
C LEU A 129 9.78 6.62 9.94
N SER A 130 8.58 6.78 9.40
CA SER A 130 7.35 6.83 10.19
C SER A 130 7.00 5.50 10.89
N GLN A 131 7.58 4.39 10.45
CA GLN A 131 7.43 3.08 11.12
C GLN A 131 8.26 2.97 12.41
N THR A 132 9.15 3.93 12.68
CA THR A 132 9.96 3.95 13.91
C THR A 132 9.08 4.37 15.08
N PRO A 133 9.00 3.56 16.17
CA PRO A 133 8.21 3.90 17.35
C PRO A 133 8.61 5.26 17.94
N GLY A 134 7.63 6.10 18.25
CA GLY A 134 7.85 7.44 18.82
C GLY A 134 8.11 8.54 17.78
N ILE A 135 8.67 8.23 16.62
CA ILE A 135 8.94 9.22 15.56
C ILE A 135 7.75 9.35 14.61
N GLY A 136 7.00 8.25 14.39
CA GLY A 136 5.93 8.16 13.40
C GLY A 136 4.88 9.27 13.51
N VAL A 137 4.45 9.59 14.72
CA VAL A 137 3.43 10.63 14.95
C VAL A 137 3.90 12.01 14.47
N PHE A 138 5.18 12.34 14.68
CA PHE A 138 5.75 13.63 14.25
C PHE A 138 5.93 13.72 12.73
N LEU A 139 6.05 12.55 12.06
CA LEU A 139 6.20 12.49 10.61
C LEU A 139 4.87 12.47 9.85
N LEU A 140 3.72 12.31 10.51
CA LEU A 140 2.41 12.28 9.86
C LEU A 140 2.13 13.54 9.04
N LEU A 141 2.39 14.73 9.62
CA LEU A 141 2.15 16.00 8.95
C LEU A 141 3.08 16.21 7.73
N PRO A 142 4.42 16.11 7.85
CA PRO A 142 5.31 16.23 6.69
C PRO A 142 5.04 15.14 5.64
N LEU A 143 4.71 13.92 6.04
CA LEU A 143 4.37 12.84 5.10
C LEU A 143 3.10 13.15 4.32
N SER A 144 2.07 13.68 4.99
CA SER A 144 0.83 14.12 4.34
C SER A 144 1.07 15.27 3.37
N ALA A 145 1.91 16.24 3.75
CA ALA A 145 2.28 17.36 2.89
C ALA A 145 3.04 16.89 1.62
N VAL A 146 4.02 15.99 1.77
CA VAL A 146 4.75 15.39 0.64
C VAL A 146 3.79 14.57 -0.24
N GLY A 147 2.85 13.83 0.35
CA GLY A 147 1.83 13.09 -0.38
C GLY A 147 0.93 14.01 -1.21
N ALA A 148 0.40 15.06 -0.60
CA ALA A 148 -0.44 16.05 -1.31
C ALA A 148 0.35 16.75 -2.44
N TYR A 149 1.58 17.16 -2.16
CA TYR A 149 2.46 17.74 -3.17
C TYR A 149 2.74 16.79 -4.33
N PHE A 150 2.97 15.51 -4.05
CA PHE A 150 3.17 14.48 -5.07
C PHE A 150 1.95 14.36 -6.01
N TRP A 151 0.73 14.31 -5.46
CA TRP A 151 -0.49 14.21 -6.26
C TRP A 151 -0.71 15.44 -7.16
N ILE A 152 -0.46 16.63 -6.63
CA ILE A 152 -0.57 17.88 -7.38
C ILE A 152 0.48 17.94 -8.50
N LEU A 153 1.75 17.65 -8.17
CA LEU A 153 2.85 17.65 -9.14
C LEU A 153 2.60 16.68 -10.30
N ARG A 154 2.10 15.49 -9.97
CA ARG A 154 1.72 14.47 -10.94
C ARG A 154 0.61 14.98 -11.88
N GLY A 155 -0.39 15.66 -11.32
CA GLY A 155 -1.44 16.30 -12.13
C GLY A 155 -0.90 17.38 -13.09
N PHE A 156 0.05 18.19 -12.63
CA PHE A 156 0.75 19.15 -13.50
C PHE A 156 1.55 18.47 -14.62
N ALA A 157 2.28 17.40 -14.32
CA ALA A 157 3.05 16.65 -15.31
C ALA A 157 2.14 16.03 -16.38
N LEU A 158 1.02 15.44 -15.98
CA LEU A 158 -0.01 14.92 -16.88
C LEU A 158 -0.56 16.01 -17.79
N ALA A 159 -0.95 17.15 -17.23
CA ALA A 159 -1.49 18.27 -17.99
C ALA A 159 -0.49 18.81 -19.01
N ALA A 160 0.77 19.01 -18.59
CA ALA A 160 1.83 19.55 -19.44
C ALA A 160 2.13 18.63 -20.64
N LEU A 161 2.27 17.32 -20.39
CA LEU A 161 2.63 16.37 -21.43
C LEU A 161 1.47 16.03 -22.37
N HIS A 162 0.22 16.10 -21.90
CA HIS A 162 -0.98 15.92 -22.74
C HIS A 162 -1.50 17.22 -23.37
N GLY A 163 -0.87 18.36 -23.07
CA GLY A 163 -1.26 19.65 -23.64
C GLY A 163 -2.66 20.10 -23.21
N CYS A 164 -3.08 19.77 -21.99
CA CYS A 164 -4.37 20.18 -21.48
C CYS A 164 -4.24 21.19 -20.33
N PRO A 165 -5.31 21.91 -19.94
CA PRO A 165 -5.29 22.82 -18.81
C PRO A 165 -4.87 22.13 -17.52
N ALA A 166 -4.05 22.78 -16.70
CA ALA A 166 -3.48 22.23 -15.46
C ALA A 166 -4.54 21.64 -14.51
N TRP A 167 -5.69 22.31 -14.38
CA TRP A 167 -6.77 21.84 -13.53
C TRP A 167 -7.31 20.46 -13.92
N LYS A 168 -7.28 20.09 -15.23
CA LYS A 168 -7.72 18.76 -15.67
C LYS A 168 -6.76 17.67 -15.28
N GLY A 169 -5.45 17.90 -15.34
CA GLY A 169 -4.46 16.96 -14.86
C GLY A 169 -4.57 16.76 -13.36
N ILE A 170 -4.69 17.85 -12.58
CA ILE A 170 -4.86 17.78 -11.13
C ILE A 170 -6.18 17.08 -10.78
N ALA A 171 -7.28 17.42 -11.45
CA ALA A 171 -8.57 16.77 -11.24
C ALA A 171 -8.51 15.26 -11.59
N ALA A 172 -7.73 14.86 -12.60
CA ALA A 172 -7.57 13.45 -12.97
C ALA A 172 -6.87 12.66 -11.85
N THR A 173 -5.77 13.19 -11.29
CA THR A 173 -5.07 12.52 -10.18
C THR A 173 -5.91 12.49 -8.90
N LEU A 174 -6.65 13.55 -8.59
CA LEU A 174 -7.56 13.56 -7.45
C LEU A 174 -8.75 12.59 -7.64
N LEU A 175 -9.30 12.51 -8.85
CA LEU A 175 -10.34 11.54 -9.19
C LEU A 175 -9.83 10.11 -9.07
N HIS A 176 -8.60 9.83 -9.52
CA HIS A 176 -7.95 8.55 -9.31
C HIS A 176 -7.88 8.21 -7.81
N ALA A 177 -7.36 9.13 -6.98
CA ALA A 177 -7.28 8.93 -5.53
C ALA A 177 -8.66 8.65 -4.91
N ALA A 178 -9.68 9.41 -5.31
CA ALA A 178 -11.06 9.22 -4.84
C ALA A 178 -11.64 7.86 -5.24
N LEU A 179 -11.43 7.44 -6.49
CA LEU A 179 -11.87 6.11 -6.97
C LEU A 179 -11.17 4.99 -6.23
N MET A 180 -9.86 5.10 -5.96
CA MET A 180 -9.13 4.10 -5.16
C MET A 180 -9.67 4.02 -3.74
N LEU A 181 -9.95 5.15 -3.11
CA LEU A 181 -10.57 5.18 -1.78
C LEU A 181 -11.93 4.48 -1.77
N ILE A 182 -12.81 4.81 -2.73
CA ILE A 182 -14.14 4.20 -2.85
C ILE A 182 -14.03 2.70 -3.06
N LEU A 183 -13.17 2.24 -3.97
CA LEU A 183 -12.96 0.82 -4.23
C LEU A 183 -12.43 0.09 -2.99
N THR A 184 -11.51 0.70 -2.25
CA THR A 184 -10.98 0.14 -1.01
C THR A 184 -12.08 0.00 0.05
N LEU A 185 -12.91 1.04 0.23
CA LEU A 185 -14.02 1.01 1.20
C LEU A 185 -15.08 -0.04 0.81
N LEU A 186 -15.40 -0.16 -0.49
CA LEU A 186 -16.33 -1.18 -0.98
C LEU A 186 -15.77 -2.60 -0.74
N PHE A 187 -14.47 -2.80 -1.00
CA PHE A 187 -13.82 -4.09 -0.76
C PHE A 187 -13.82 -4.46 0.73
N LEU A 188 -13.45 -3.52 1.61
CA LEU A 188 -13.49 -3.73 3.05
C LEU A 188 -14.91 -3.98 3.56
N GLY A 189 -15.90 -3.25 3.03
CA GLY A 189 -17.31 -3.47 3.35
C GLY A 189 -17.80 -4.86 2.93
N LEU A 190 -17.40 -5.32 1.75
CA LEU A 190 -17.70 -6.67 1.27
C LEU A 190 -17.07 -7.75 2.16
N LEU A 191 -15.78 -7.59 2.52
CA LEU A 191 -15.10 -8.52 3.43
C LEU A 191 -15.78 -8.58 4.79
N ALA A 192 -16.16 -7.43 5.35
CA ALA A 192 -16.90 -7.37 6.61
C ALA A 192 -18.25 -8.07 6.49
N ALA A 193 -19.02 -7.83 5.42
CA ALA A 193 -20.31 -8.50 5.19
C ALA A 193 -20.15 -10.01 5.08
N LEU A 194 -19.16 -10.50 4.33
CA LEU A 194 -18.86 -11.93 4.22
C LEU A 194 -18.48 -12.55 5.57
N PHE A 195 -17.70 -11.84 6.38
CA PHE A 195 -17.35 -12.29 7.72
C PHE A 195 -18.59 -12.42 8.62
N PHE A 196 -19.48 -11.42 8.64
CA PHE A 196 -20.70 -11.47 9.42
C PHE A 196 -21.67 -12.58 8.95
N LEU A 197 -21.73 -12.85 7.64
CA LEU A 197 -22.57 -13.95 7.11
C LEU A 197 -22.05 -15.35 7.51
N GLN A 198 -20.76 -15.49 7.83
CA GLN A 198 -20.20 -16.77 8.30
C GLN A 198 -20.37 -16.99 9.81
N VAL A 199 -20.60 -15.92 10.57
CA VAL A 199 -20.72 -15.96 12.03
C VAL A 199 -22.19 -15.98 12.48
N ALA A 200 -23.12 -15.59 11.59
CA ALA A 200 -24.57 -15.66 11.84
C ALA A 200 -25.16 -17.03 11.48
#